data_f588e6af737f936fe0eaa7589081777d
#
_entry.id   f588e6af737f936fe0eaa7589081777d
#
_cell.length_a   1.000
_cell.length_b   1.000
_cell.length_c   1.000
_cell.angle_alpha   90.00
_cell.angle_beta   90.00
_cell.angle_gamma   90.00
#
_symmetry.space_group_name_H-M   'P 1'
#
loop_
_entity.id
_entity.type
_entity.pdbx_description
1 polymer ?
#
loop_
_entity_poly.entity_id
_entity_poly.type
_entity_poly.pdbx_seq_one_letter_code
_entity_poly.pdbx_strand_id
1 'polypeptide(L)'
;TVEESAAMAVNHGCDLNCGKAFLYLSRACEQGLVEEKTITEAVERLMDVRIRLGMMEDYPSPYANIPYDVVECPEHIALSLEASKRSMVLLKNDNHFLPLKQEQVHTIAVIGPNANSRAALVGNYEGTSSRYITPLEGIQEYTGEKTRVLYAQGCHLYKDQVEFLGEPKDRFKEALIAAERADVIVMCLGLDAGIEGEEGDAGNEYASGDKLGLKLPGLQQELLEAVAAVGKPIVLTVLAGSALDLSWAQEHAQIRAILDCWYPGARGGKAIAEALFGEFSPCGKLPVTFYEGTEFLPDFTDYSMAGRTYRYT
;
A
#
# COMPACT_ATOMS: atom_id res chain seq x y z
N THR A 1 20.40 -33.66 0.00
CA THR A 1 20.28 -33.69 1.46
C THR A 1 20.27 -32.29 2.02
N VAL A 2 19.88 -32.11 3.29
CA VAL A 2 19.91 -30.79 3.96
C VAL A 2 21.35 -30.34 4.17
N GLU A 3 22.25 -31.27 4.43
CA GLU A 3 23.69 -31.03 4.58
C GLU A 3 24.30 -30.46 3.28
N GLU A 4 23.95 -31.04 2.14
CA GLU A 4 24.39 -30.54 0.82
C GLU A 4 23.85 -29.15 0.54
N SER A 5 22.58 -28.88 0.84
CA SER A 5 21.97 -27.57 0.66
C SER A 5 22.63 -26.51 1.56
N ALA A 6 22.88 -26.84 2.83
CA ALA A 6 23.56 -25.95 3.76
C ALA A 6 25.00 -25.64 3.32
N ALA A 7 25.75 -26.68 2.91
CA ALA A 7 27.11 -26.53 2.39
C ALA A 7 27.15 -25.67 1.12
N MET A 8 26.24 -25.92 0.19
CA MET A 8 26.14 -25.15 -1.07
C MET A 8 25.91 -23.68 -0.75
N ALA A 9 24.94 -23.35 0.13
CA ALA A 9 24.64 -21.98 0.49
C ALA A 9 25.85 -21.26 1.09
N VAL A 10 26.52 -21.85 2.08
CA VAL A 10 27.66 -21.22 2.76
C VAL A 10 28.87 -21.09 1.84
N ASN A 11 29.13 -22.10 1.02
CA ASN A 11 30.25 -22.08 0.05
C ASN A 11 30.06 -20.98 -1.03
N HIS A 12 28.81 -20.54 -1.28
CA HIS A 12 28.48 -19.47 -2.21
C HIS A 12 28.23 -18.12 -1.51
N GLY A 13 28.61 -17.99 -0.22
CA GLY A 13 28.62 -16.71 0.50
C GLY A 13 27.32 -16.36 1.24
N CYS A 14 26.44 -17.32 1.48
CA CYS A 14 25.29 -17.12 2.37
C CYS A 14 25.76 -17.26 3.84
N ASP A 15 25.91 -16.14 4.52
CA ASP A 15 26.42 -16.13 5.90
C ASP A 15 25.33 -16.38 6.94
N LEU A 16 24.09 -16.03 6.66
CA LEU A 16 22.95 -16.14 7.55
C LEU A 16 21.80 -16.91 6.91
N ASN A 17 21.24 -17.86 7.62
CA ASN A 17 20.07 -18.63 7.19
C ASN A 17 18.86 -18.34 8.09
N CYS A 18 17.77 -17.89 7.52
CA CYS A 18 16.50 -17.64 8.23
C CYS A 18 15.68 -18.92 8.44
N GLY A 19 16.14 -20.08 7.94
CA GLY A 19 15.50 -21.37 8.12
C GLY A 19 16.27 -22.26 9.09
N LYS A 20 16.12 -23.59 8.93
CA LYS A 20 16.75 -24.60 9.79
C LYS A 20 17.95 -25.32 9.13
N ALA A 21 18.28 -24.99 7.86
CA ALA A 21 19.32 -25.73 7.12
C ALA A 21 20.69 -25.62 7.76
N PHE A 22 21.07 -24.44 8.28
CA PHE A 22 22.39 -24.23 8.90
C PHE A 22 22.61 -24.96 10.24
N LEU A 23 21.56 -25.52 10.84
CA LEU A 23 21.71 -26.46 11.96
C LEU A 23 22.48 -27.73 11.57
N TYR A 24 22.61 -28.01 10.28
CA TYR A 24 23.28 -29.19 9.74
C TYR A 24 24.71 -28.91 9.25
N LEU A 25 25.24 -27.69 9.42
CA LEU A 25 26.58 -27.32 8.95
C LEU A 25 27.69 -28.16 9.63
N SER A 26 27.55 -28.49 10.91
CA SER A 26 28.53 -29.36 11.59
C SER A 26 28.62 -30.73 10.91
N ARG A 27 27.46 -31.32 10.58
CA ARG A 27 27.42 -32.62 9.86
C ARG A 27 27.93 -32.48 8.42
N ALA A 28 27.63 -31.37 7.75
CA ALA A 28 28.16 -31.09 6.43
C ALA A 28 29.71 -30.99 6.45
N CYS A 29 30.28 -30.39 7.50
CA CYS A 29 31.74 -30.33 7.70
C CYS A 29 32.33 -31.72 7.97
N GLU A 30 31.71 -32.52 8.84
CA GLU A 30 32.12 -33.91 9.08
C GLU A 30 32.11 -34.78 7.82
N GLN A 31 31.20 -34.51 6.89
CA GLN A 31 31.09 -35.18 5.60
C GLN A 31 32.04 -34.62 4.53
N GLY A 32 32.79 -33.56 4.83
CA GLY A 32 33.70 -32.92 3.89
C GLY A 32 33.02 -32.08 2.79
N LEU A 33 31.74 -31.71 2.97
CA LEU A 33 30.97 -30.91 2.02
C LEU A 33 31.27 -29.42 2.14
N VAL A 34 31.78 -28.97 3.27
CA VAL A 34 32.21 -27.60 3.58
C VAL A 34 33.39 -27.61 4.48
N GLU A 35 34.33 -26.69 4.29
CA GLU A 35 35.48 -26.53 5.17
C GLU A 35 35.11 -25.69 6.40
N GLU A 36 35.66 -26.03 7.58
CA GLU A 36 35.49 -25.25 8.80
C GLU A 36 35.92 -23.79 8.61
N LYS A 37 36.96 -23.55 7.81
CA LYS A 37 37.42 -22.22 7.44
C LYS A 37 36.31 -21.37 6.81
N THR A 38 35.52 -21.94 5.88
CA THR A 38 34.42 -21.23 5.21
C THR A 38 33.34 -20.82 6.22
N ILE A 39 33.02 -21.70 7.16
CA ILE A 39 32.08 -21.41 8.24
C ILE A 39 32.63 -20.30 9.13
N THR A 40 33.93 -20.37 9.50
CA THR A 40 34.59 -19.35 10.33
C THR A 40 34.53 -17.97 9.66
N GLU A 41 34.87 -17.88 8.38
CA GLU A 41 34.78 -16.63 7.62
C GLU A 41 33.34 -16.04 7.55
N ALA A 42 32.34 -16.91 7.44
CA ALA A 42 30.92 -16.48 7.51
C ALA A 42 30.59 -15.91 8.90
N VAL A 43 31.04 -16.58 9.97
CA VAL A 43 30.84 -16.11 11.34
C VAL A 43 31.59 -14.79 11.60
N GLU A 44 32.81 -14.63 11.10
CA GLU A 44 33.57 -13.38 11.21
C GLU A 44 32.81 -12.20 10.60
N ARG A 45 32.25 -12.37 9.41
CA ARG A 45 31.42 -11.33 8.77
C ARG A 45 30.19 -10.98 9.61
N LEU A 46 29.50 -11.97 10.16
CA LEU A 46 28.36 -11.74 11.05
C LEU A 46 28.74 -11.04 12.35
N MET A 47 29.87 -11.40 12.92
CA MET A 47 30.38 -10.78 14.16
C MET A 47 30.85 -9.35 13.92
N ASP A 48 31.48 -9.04 12.79
CA ASP A 48 31.83 -7.66 12.41
C ASP A 48 30.61 -6.77 12.39
N VAL A 49 29.50 -7.22 11.76
CA VAL A 49 28.24 -6.46 11.73
C VAL A 49 27.67 -6.27 13.15
N ARG A 50 27.68 -7.32 13.98
CA ARG A 50 27.21 -7.23 15.38
C ARG A 50 28.01 -6.26 16.21
N ILE A 51 29.35 -6.27 16.06
CA ILE A 51 30.23 -5.32 16.72
C ILE A 51 29.94 -3.89 16.32
N ARG A 52 29.78 -3.64 15.00
CA ARG A 52 29.45 -2.30 14.48
C ARG A 52 28.08 -1.80 14.94
N LEU A 53 27.13 -2.70 15.15
CA LEU A 53 25.81 -2.38 15.71
C LEU A 53 25.85 -2.15 17.23
N GLY A 54 26.99 -2.35 17.89
CA GLY A 54 27.14 -2.19 19.35
C GLY A 54 26.43 -3.28 20.15
N MET A 55 26.33 -4.49 19.59
CA MET A 55 25.71 -5.63 20.26
C MET A 55 26.72 -6.34 21.27
N MET A 56 27.94 -5.84 21.37
CA MET A 56 28.96 -6.32 22.31
C MET A 56 29.25 -5.21 23.31
N GLU A 57 29.39 -5.58 24.59
CA GLU A 57 29.59 -4.64 25.71
C GLU A 57 30.80 -3.70 25.51
N ASP A 58 31.91 -4.23 24.97
CA ASP A 58 33.14 -3.48 24.75
C ASP A 58 33.11 -2.52 23.56
N TYR A 59 32.07 -2.64 22.72
CA TYR A 59 31.91 -1.86 21.47
C TYR A 59 30.53 -1.20 21.42
N PRO A 60 30.30 -0.10 22.16
CA PRO A 60 29.00 0.57 22.17
C PRO A 60 28.68 1.13 20.80
N SER A 61 27.40 1.00 20.41
CA SER A 61 26.89 1.57 19.18
C SER A 61 27.10 3.09 19.14
N PRO A 62 27.53 3.69 18.01
CA PRO A 62 27.56 5.15 17.86
C PRO A 62 26.17 5.79 18.01
N TYR A 63 25.11 4.98 17.91
CA TYR A 63 23.71 5.41 18.05
C TYR A 63 23.12 5.19 19.45
N ALA A 64 23.92 4.68 20.42
CA ALA A 64 23.46 4.35 21.77
C ALA A 64 22.84 5.54 22.53
N ASN A 65 23.22 6.77 22.17
CA ASN A 65 22.75 7.99 22.82
C ASN A 65 21.50 8.60 22.15
N ILE A 66 20.95 7.96 21.10
CA ILE A 66 19.70 8.44 20.48
C ILE A 66 18.54 8.07 21.42
N PRO A 67 17.84 9.05 22.02
CA PRO A 67 16.78 8.78 22.96
C PRO A 67 15.52 8.27 22.25
N TYR A 68 14.66 7.57 22.97
CA TYR A 68 13.39 7.07 22.42
C TYR A 68 12.46 8.19 21.93
N ASP A 69 12.55 9.40 22.50
CA ASP A 69 11.75 10.57 22.12
C ASP A 69 11.95 11.03 20.66
N VAL A 70 12.98 10.49 19.98
CA VAL A 70 13.16 10.70 18.53
C VAL A 70 12.10 9.95 17.70
N VAL A 71 11.53 8.86 18.24
CA VAL A 71 10.44 8.13 17.57
C VAL A 71 9.21 9.01 17.50
N GLU A 72 8.70 9.21 16.29
CA GLU A 72 7.57 10.11 16.01
C GLU A 72 7.77 11.57 16.48
N CYS A 73 9.00 12.06 16.56
CA CYS A 73 9.23 13.48 16.78
C CYS A 73 8.60 14.33 15.66
N PRO A 74 8.33 15.61 15.91
CA PRO A 74 7.67 16.48 14.93
C PRO A 74 8.35 16.47 13.54
N GLU A 75 9.67 16.40 13.50
CA GLU A 75 10.46 16.36 12.28
C GLU A 75 10.23 15.07 11.49
N HIS A 76 10.17 13.92 12.16
CA HIS A 76 9.88 12.63 11.53
C HIS A 76 8.43 12.55 11.03
N ILE A 77 7.47 13.10 11.79
CA ILE A 77 6.07 13.21 11.35
C ILE A 77 5.97 14.10 10.10
N ALA A 78 6.67 15.24 10.08
CA ALA A 78 6.69 16.13 8.93
C ALA A 78 7.33 15.47 7.70
N LEU A 79 8.43 14.74 7.90
CA LEU A 79 9.09 13.98 6.83
C LEU A 79 8.19 12.88 6.26
N SER A 80 7.49 12.15 7.10
CA SER A 80 6.51 11.14 6.68
C SER A 80 5.38 11.74 5.85
N LEU A 81 4.84 12.88 6.26
CA LEU A 81 3.82 13.61 5.51
C LEU A 81 4.34 14.10 4.15
N GLU A 82 5.57 14.62 4.12
CA GLU A 82 6.21 15.07 2.87
C GLU A 82 6.45 13.89 1.92
N ALA A 83 6.92 12.74 2.42
CA ALA A 83 7.08 11.52 1.63
C ALA A 83 5.73 11.07 1.03
N SER A 84 4.66 11.08 1.83
CA SER A 84 3.30 10.79 1.36
C SER A 84 2.88 11.70 0.20
N LYS A 85 3.09 13.01 0.33
CA LYS A 85 2.75 13.98 -0.74
C LYS A 85 3.54 13.74 -2.02
N ARG A 86 4.84 13.46 -1.90
CA ARG A 86 5.73 13.27 -3.06
C ARG A 86 5.51 11.94 -3.78
N SER A 87 4.99 10.93 -3.09
CA SER A 87 4.71 9.63 -3.69
C SER A 87 3.40 9.60 -4.50
N MET A 88 2.43 10.45 -4.20
CA MET A 88 1.13 10.46 -4.88
C MET A 88 1.25 10.71 -6.37
N VAL A 89 0.51 9.93 -7.16
CA VAL A 89 0.50 9.99 -8.63
C VAL A 89 -0.89 10.43 -9.13
N LEU A 90 -0.95 11.53 -9.84
CA LEU A 90 -2.17 11.99 -10.50
C LEU A 90 -2.29 11.31 -11.87
N LEU A 91 -3.10 10.24 -11.95
CA LEU A 91 -3.28 9.43 -13.15
C LEU A 91 -4.26 10.04 -14.14
N LYS A 92 -5.27 10.77 -13.65
CA LYS A 92 -6.29 11.44 -14.46
C LYS A 92 -6.70 12.75 -13.81
N ASN A 93 -6.89 13.80 -14.62
CA ASN A 93 -7.45 15.07 -14.15
C ASN A 93 -8.14 15.80 -15.32
N ASP A 94 -9.36 15.40 -15.60
CA ASP A 94 -10.14 15.89 -16.74
C ASP A 94 -10.49 17.37 -16.58
N ASN A 95 -10.11 18.17 -17.57
CA ASN A 95 -10.37 19.61 -17.61
C ASN A 95 -9.93 20.35 -16.33
N HIS A 96 -8.83 19.92 -15.72
CA HIS A 96 -8.32 20.50 -14.48
C HIS A 96 -9.36 20.50 -13.35
N PHE A 97 -10.08 19.37 -13.18
CA PHE A 97 -11.10 19.22 -12.15
C PHE A 97 -10.51 19.37 -10.73
N LEU A 98 -9.34 18.82 -10.51
CA LEU A 98 -8.53 19.14 -9.33
C LEU A 98 -7.60 20.33 -9.63
N PRO A 99 -7.35 21.21 -8.65
CA PRO A 99 -7.82 21.14 -7.26
C PRO A 99 -9.29 21.56 -7.11
N LEU A 100 -9.95 20.97 -6.10
CA LEU A 100 -11.29 21.38 -5.68
C LEU A 100 -11.24 22.79 -5.09
N LYS A 101 -12.23 23.60 -5.39
CA LYS A 101 -12.39 24.92 -4.78
C LYS A 101 -13.36 24.82 -3.61
N GLN A 102 -12.85 24.92 -2.40
CA GLN A 102 -13.65 24.72 -1.19
C GLN A 102 -14.89 25.60 -1.15
N GLU A 103 -14.82 26.83 -1.64
CA GLU A 103 -15.95 27.77 -1.70
C GLU A 103 -17.06 27.35 -2.67
N GLN A 104 -16.79 26.39 -3.55
CA GLN A 104 -17.75 25.86 -4.54
C GLN A 104 -18.28 24.48 -4.17
N VAL A 105 -17.76 23.87 -3.11
CA VAL A 105 -18.12 22.51 -2.69
C VAL A 105 -18.75 22.55 -1.31
N HIS A 106 -20.07 22.45 -1.26
CA HIS A 106 -20.82 22.51 0.00
C HIS A 106 -21.01 21.13 0.65
N THR A 107 -21.04 20.07 -0.15
CA THR A 107 -21.18 18.70 0.34
C THR A 107 -20.26 17.75 -0.43
N ILE A 108 -19.45 17.01 0.30
CA ILE A 108 -18.59 15.93 -0.22
C ILE A 108 -19.10 14.60 0.33
N ALA A 109 -19.26 13.60 -0.54
CA ALA A 109 -19.45 12.22 -0.11
C ALA A 109 -18.10 11.48 -0.18
N VAL A 110 -17.64 10.95 0.94
CA VAL A 110 -16.44 10.10 1.03
C VAL A 110 -16.93 8.65 1.14
N ILE A 111 -16.68 7.86 0.10
CA ILE A 111 -17.29 6.55 -0.07
C ILE A 111 -16.21 5.50 -0.34
N GLY A 112 -16.35 4.33 0.23
CA GLY A 112 -15.49 3.18 -0.03
C GLY A 112 -14.91 2.52 1.23
N PRO A 113 -14.46 1.26 1.10
CA PRO A 113 -13.91 0.51 2.24
C PRO A 113 -12.64 1.13 2.81
N ASN A 114 -11.85 1.82 1.99
CA ASN A 114 -10.60 2.46 2.40
C ASN A 114 -10.80 3.89 2.95
N ALA A 115 -12.01 4.44 2.86
CA ALA A 115 -12.31 5.83 3.27
C ALA A 115 -12.01 6.08 4.76
N ASN A 116 -12.31 5.12 5.63
CA ASN A 116 -12.08 5.21 7.07
C ASN A 116 -11.31 3.99 7.61
N SER A 117 -10.37 3.47 6.83
CA SER A 117 -9.52 2.34 7.20
C SER A 117 -8.13 2.81 7.59
N ARG A 118 -7.67 2.43 8.79
CA ARG A 118 -6.29 2.65 9.22
C ARG A 118 -5.35 1.65 8.56
N ALA A 119 -5.82 0.41 8.32
CA ALA A 119 -5.04 -0.61 7.64
C ALA A 119 -4.65 -0.21 6.22
N ALA A 120 -5.52 0.53 5.52
CA ALA A 120 -5.24 1.02 4.18
C ALA A 120 -4.20 2.15 4.10
N LEU A 121 -3.73 2.66 5.25
CA LEU A 121 -2.70 3.70 5.30
C LEU A 121 -1.28 3.14 5.30
N VAL A 122 -1.10 1.88 5.73
CA VAL A 122 0.20 1.29 6.02
C VAL A 122 0.38 -0.02 5.25
N GLY A 123 1.62 -0.34 4.90
CA GLY A 123 1.98 -1.61 4.27
C GLY A 123 2.41 -2.64 5.28
N ASN A 124 2.87 -3.80 4.81
CA ASN A 124 3.47 -4.81 5.67
C ASN A 124 4.72 -4.28 6.39
N TYR A 125 5.03 -4.86 7.53
CA TYR A 125 6.16 -4.50 8.38
C TYR A 125 6.12 -3.07 8.94
N GLU A 126 4.92 -2.49 9.03
CA GLU A 126 4.72 -1.16 9.59
C GLU A 126 5.00 -1.11 11.10
N GLY A 127 5.40 0.07 11.57
CA GLY A 127 5.39 0.39 12.99
C GLY A 127 4.01 0.88 13.44
N THR A 128 3.79 0.91 14.75
CA THR A 128 2.57 1.49 15.32
C THR A 128 2.72 3.00 15.49
N SER A 129 1.91 3.77 14.80
CA SER A 129 1.87 5.22 14.96
C SER A 129 0.97 5.61 16.13
N SER A 130 1.32 6.67 16.83
CA SER A 130 0.50 7.26 17.89
C SER A 130 -0.83 7.83 17.39
N ARG A 131 -0.88 8.27 16.12
CA ARG A 131 -2.08 8.78 15.47
C ARG A 131 -2.11 8.42 13.98
N TYR A 132 -3.26 7.94 13.54
CA TYR A 132 -3.61 7.75 12.15
C TYR A 132 -4.60 8.83 11.71
N ILE A 133 -4.51 9.27 10.46
CA ILE A 133 -5.48 10.18 9.83
C ILE A 133 -5.95 9.49 8.54
N THR A 134 -7.17 8.97 8.56
CA THR A 134 -7.80 8.33 7.39
C THR A 134 -8.19 9.36 6.33
N PRO A 135 -8.45 8.97 5.08
CA PRO A 135 -8.98 9.88 4.05
C PRO A 135 -10.20 10.68 4.51
N LEU A 136 -11.14 10.01 5.19
CA LEU A 136 -12.31 10.66 5.78
C LEU A 136 -11.93 11.73 6.80
N GLU A 137 -11.09 11.37 7.77
CA GLU A 137 -10.63 12.31 8.82
C GLU A 137 -9.86 13.49 8.21
N GLY A 138 -8.96 13.23 7.25
CA GLY A 138 -8.19 14.28 6.59
C GLY A 138 -9.07 15.28 5.83
N ILE A 139 -10.09 14.81 5.12
CA ILE A 139 -11.05 15.66 4.42
C ILE A 139 -11.89 16.46 5.42
N GLN A 140 -12.36 15.83 6.51
CA GLN A 140 -13.11 16.52 7.57
C GLN A 140 -12.28 17.59 8.28
N GLU A 141 -11.03 17.29 8.64
CA GLU A 141 -10.11 18.24 9.28
C GLU A 141 -9.80 19.43 8.35
N TYR A 142 -9.58 19.17 7.06
CA TYR A 142 -9.28 20.21 6.09
C TYR A 142 -10.46 21.15 5.83
N THR A 143 -11.63 20.57 5.62
CA THR A 143 -12.82 21.35 5.24
C THR A 143 -13.48 22.06 6.44
N GLY A 144 -13.31 21.53 7.65
CA GLY A 144 -13.91 22.05 8.86
C GLY A 144 -15.43 22.17 8.74
N GLU A 145 -15.99 23.27 9.24
CA GLU A 145 -17.44 23.53 9.23
C GLU A 145 -17.96 24.08 7.88
N LYS A 146 -17.07 24.38 6.93
CA LYS A 146 -17.44 25.02 5.66
C LYS A 146 -18.08 24.06 4.67
N THR A 147 -17.75 22.76 4.75
CA THR A 147 -18.25 21.73 3.84
C THR A 147 -18.82 20.57 4.63
N ARG A 148 -20.02 20.14 4.27
CA ARG A 148 -20.60 18.92 4.86
C ARG A 148 -19.90 17.71 4.27
N VAL A 149 -19.41 16.81 5.13
CA VAL A 149 -18.82 15.54 4.72
C VAL A 149 -19.78 14.40 5.08
N LEU A 150 -20.25 13.70 4.07
CA LEU A 150 -21.05 12.48 4.21
C LEU A 150 -20.13 11.28 4.04
N TYR A 151 -20.35 10.24 4.81
CA TYR A 151 -19.56 9.01 4.74
C TYR A 151 -20.46 7.79 4.51
N ALA A 152 -19.99 6.88 3.67
CA ALA A 152 -20.54 5.54 3.54
C ALA A 152 -19.42 4.56 3.19
N GLN A 153 -19.35 3.43 3.89
CA GLN A 153 -18.40 2.37 3.56
C GLN A 153 -18.73 1.73 2.20
N GLY A 154 -20.01 1.55 1.88
CA GLY A 154 -20.52 1.03 0.61
C GLY A 154 -20.34 -0.47 0.43
N CYS A 155 -19.14 -1.03 0.64
CA CYS A 155 -18.88 -2.46 0.55
C CYS A 155 -17.76 -2.86 1.52
N HIS A 156 -17.55 -4.17 1.68
CA HIS A 156 -16.35 -4.69 2.32
C HIS A 156 -15.14 -4.59 1.37
N LEU A 157 -13.92 -4.64 1.92
CA LEU A 157 -12.70 -4.55 1.12
C LEU A 157 -12.62 -5.64 0.04
N TYR A 158 -12.98 -6.88 0.35
CA TYR A 158 -12.90 -8.02 -0.58
C TYR A 158 -14.04 -9.04 -0.47
N LYS A 159 -14.86 -8.98 0.60
CA LYS A 159 -16.00 -9.91 0.79
C LYS A 159 -17.25 -9.35 0.12
N ASP A 160 -18.18 -10.25 -0.18
CA ASP A 160 -19.47 -9.88 -0.77
C ASP A 160 -20.39 -9.15 0.21
N GLN A 161 -20.15 -9.30 1.51
CA GLN A 161 -20.95 -8.67 2.58
C GLN A 161 -20.05 -8.00 3.60
N VAL A 162 -20.50 -6.88 4.15
CA VAL A 162 -19.77 -6.12 5.18
C VAL A 162 -19.83 -6.83 6.53
N GLU A 163 -21.01 -7.34 6.89
CA GLU A 163 -21.26 -8.04 8.14
C GLU A 163 -21.73 -9.47 7.89
N PHE A 164 -21.47 -10.37 8.83
CA PHE A 164 -21.73 -11.81 8.71
C PHE A 164 -23.20 -12.17 8.32
N LEU A 165 -24.18 -11.40 8.79
CA LEU A 165 -25.60 -11.58 8.47
C LEU A 165 -26.11 -10.61 7.41
N GLY A 166 -25.23 -9.83 6.78
CA GLY A 166 -25.60 -8.90 5.72
C GLY A 166 -25.85 -9.63 4.39
N GLU A 167 -26.60 -8.99 3.51
CA GLU A 167 -26.76 -9.42 2.14
C GLU A 167 -25.71 -8.75 1.25
N PRO A 168 -25.29 -9.36 0.12
CA PRO A 168 -24.45 -8.69 -0.86
C PRO A 168 -25.05 -7.35 -1.26
N LYS A 169 -24.22 -6.29 -1.29
CA LYS A 169 -24.61 -4.91 -1.67
C LYS A 169 -25.60 -4.20 -0.72
N ASP A 170 -25.82 -4.72 0.48
CA ASP A 170 -26.72 -4.10 1.47
C ASP A 170 -26.32 -2.65 1.80
N ARG A 171 -25.02 -2.35 1.82
CA ARG A 171 -24.46 -1.03 2.08
C ARG A 171 -24.41 -0.09 0.87
N PHE A 172 -24.74 -0.56 -0.33
CA PHE A 172 -24.77 0.29 -1.53
C PHE A 172 -25.81 1.41 -1.41
N LYS A 173 -26.95 1.15 -0.77
CA LYS A 173 -28.00 2.15 -0.60
C LYS A 173 -27.54 3.39 0.17
N GLU A 174 -26.77 3.21 1.23
CA GLU A 174 -26.18 4.32 2.01
C GLU A 174 -25.21 5.13 1.14
N ALA A 175 -24.37 4.44 0.37
CA ALA A 175 -23.43 5.08 -0.54
C ALA A 175 -24.14 5.89 -1.63
N LEU A 176 -25.19 5.35 -2.24
CA LEU A 176 -25.97 6.05 -3.27
C LEU A 176 -26.69 7.27 -2.71
N ILE A 177 -27.28 7.17 -1.51
CA ILE A 177 -27.90 8.32 -0.83
C ILE A 177 -26.88 9.42 -0.54
N ALA A 178 -25.67 9.06 -0.10
CA ALA A 178 -24.60 10.02 0.13
C ALA A 178 -24.15 10.67 -1.19
N ALA A 179 -23.99 9.87 -2.24
CA ALA A 179 -23.61 10.32 -3.58
C ALA A 179 -24.63 11.30 -4.20
N GLU A 180 -25.93 11.00 -4.13
CA GLU A 180 -26.99 11.86 -4.64
C GLU A 180 -26.99 13.26 -4.00
N ARG A 181 -26.63 13.34 -2.73
CA ARG A 181 -26.63 14.59 -1.95
C ARG A 181 -25.34 15.39 -2.05
N ALA A 182 -24.30 14.83 -2.65
CA ALA A 182 -23.00 15.46 -2.76
C ALA A 182 -22.87 16.34 -4.01
N ASP A 183 -22.02 17.35 -3.92
CA ASP A 183 -21.56 18.12 -5.07
C ASP A 183 -20.39 17.38 -5.75
N VAL A 184 -19.54 16.75 -4.96
CA VAL A 184 -18.38 15.94 -5.37
C VAL A 184 -18.32 14.68 -4.54
N ILE A 185 -17.95 13.58 -5.17
CA ILE A 185 -17.74 12.29 -4.51
C ILE A 185 -16.24 11.98 -4.50
N VAL A 186 -15.72 11.59 -3.35
CA VAL A 186 -14.36 11.04 -3.20
C VAL A 186 -14.52 9.54 -2.92
N MET A 187 -14.23 8.70 -3.92
CA MET A 187 -14.21 7.26 -3.77
C MET A 187 -12.85 6.81 -3.26
N CYS A 188 -12.80 6.07 -2.16
CA CYS A 188 -11.57 5.53 -1.57
C CYS A 188 -11.60 4.01 -1.70
N LEU A 189 -10.97 3.50 -2.73
CA LEU A 189 -10.97 2.09 -3.12
C LEU A 189 -9.54 1.55 -3.19
N GLY A 190 -9.40 0.24 -3.24
CA GLY A 190 -8.11 -0.43 -3.41
C GLY A 190 -7.93 -1.64 -2.51
N LEU A 191 -6.79 -1.70 -1.88
CA LEU A 191 -6.29 -2.84 -1.12
C LEU A 191 -5.92 -2.40 0.30
N ASP A 192 -5.43 -3.33 1.08
CA ASP A 192 -4.63 -3.08 2.29
C ASP A 192 -3.58 -4.20 2.44
N ALA A 193 -2.68 -4.06 3.40
CA ALA A 193 -1.63 -5.05 3.64
C ALA A 193 -2.16 -6.44 4.01
N GLY A 194 -3.42 -6.55 4.49
CA GLY A 194 -4.04 -7.83 4.80
C GLY A 194 -4.40 -8.67 3.58
N ILE A 195 -4.53 -8.05 2.41
CA ILE A 195 -4.77 -8.74 1.13
C ILE A 195 -3.63 -8.58 0.10
N GLU A 196 -2.62 -7.78 0.41
CA GLU A 196 -1.34 -7.68 -0.31
C GLU A 196 -0.18 -8.13 0.59
N GLY A 197 -0.44 -9.06 1.51
CA GLY A 197 0.58 -9.59 2.38
C GLY A 197 1.61 -10.45 1.68
N GLU A 198 2.59 -10.89 2.42
CA GLU A 198 3.56 -11.88 1.98
C GLU A 198 2.88 -13.25 1.87
N GLU A 199 3.41 -14.14 1.03
CA GLU A 199 2.85 -15.48 0.86
C GLU A 199 2.68 -16.20 2.20
N GLY A 200 1.47 -16.68 2.45
CA GLY A 200 1.11 -17.36 3.70
C GLY A 200 0.64 -16.44 4.83
N ASP A 201 0.79 -15.13 4.71
CA ASP A 201 0.38 -14.16 5.74
C ASP A 201 -1.07 -13.70 5.58
N ALA A 202 -1.58 -13.68 4.37
CA ALA A 202 -2.89 -13.13 4.11
C ALA A 202 -4.00 -14.15 4.37
N GLY A 203 -4.92 -13.80 5.24
CA GLY A 203 -6.19 -14.50 5.44
C GLY A 203 -7.25 -14.10 4.42
N ASN A 204 -6.89 -13.92 3.15
CA ASN A 204 -7.79 -13.53 2.08
C ASN A 204 -8.37 -14.73 1.33
N GLU A 205 -9.26 -14.47 0.38
CA GLU A 205 -9.87 -15.49 -0.49
C GLU A 205 -8.87 -16.24 -1.38
N TYR A 206 -7.66 -15.69 -1.53
CA TYR A 206 -6.61 -16.21 -2.39
C TYR A 206 -5.70 -17.22 -1.69
N ALA A 207 -5.86 -17.45 -0.39
CA ALA A 207 -5.16 -18.43 0.44
C ALA A 207 -3.62 -18.30 0.52
N SER A 208 -3.03 -17.37 -0.21
CA SER A 208 -1.60 -17.02 -0.19
C SER A 208 -1.46 -15.51 -0.39
N GLY A 209 -0.43 -14.87 0.06
CA GLY A 209 -0.31 -13.41 0.11
C GLY A 209 -0.46 -12.66 -1.21
N ASP A 210 -0.07 -13.28 -2.33
CA ASP A 210 -0.09 -12.62 -3.63
C ASP A 210 -1.51 -12.59 -4.23
N LYS A 211 -1.89 -11.46 -4.80
CA LYS A 211 -3.15 -11.35 -5.51
C LYS A 211 -3.09 -12.05 -6.87
N LEU A 212 -4.18 -12.72 -7.25
CA LEU A 212 -4.28 -13.48 -8.50
C LEU A 212 -4.62 -12.63 -9.72
N GLY A 213 -5.03 -11.38 -9.54
CA GLY A 213 -5.45 -10.51 -10.62
C GLY A 213 -5.18 -9.05 -10.34
N LEU A 214 -5.53 -8.19 -11.30
CA LEU A 214 -5.34 -6.74 -11.22
C LEU A 214 -6.63 -5.98 -10.89
N LYS A 215 -7.78 -6.66 -10.81
CA LYS A 215 -9.08 -6.02 -10.55
C LYS A 215 -9.20 -5.56 -9.10
N LEU A 216 -10.03 -4.58 -8.88
CA LEU A 216 -10.49 -4.20 -7.54
C LEU A 216 -11.16 -5.42 -6.88
N PRO A 217 -10.82 -5.78 -5.63
CA PRO A 217 -11.36 -6.96 -4.98
C PRO A 217 -12.82 -6.80 -4.58
N GLY A 218 -13.50 -7.95 -4.40
CA GLY A 218 -14.88 -8.01 -3.95
C GLY A 218 -15.84 -7.19 -4.81
N LEU A 219 -16.69 -6.40 -4.15
CA LEU A 219 -17.72 -5.59 -4.81
C LEU A 219 -17.30 -4.15 -5.09
N GLN A 220 -16.03 -3.80 -4.99
CA GLN A 220 -15.56 -2.43 -5.13
C GLN A 220 -15.81 -1.84 -6.53
N GLN A 221 -15.60 -2.65 -7.58
CA GLN A 221 -15.86 -2.22 -8.96
C GLN A 221 -17.37 -1.94 -9.17
N GLU A 222 -18.22 -2.84 -8.70
CA GLU A 222 -19.67 -2.69 -8.81
C GLU A 222 -20.18 -1.47 -8.01
N LEU A 223 -19.57 -1.20 -6.84
CA LEU A 223 -19.88 0.00 -6.07
C LEU A 223 -19.50 1.26 -6.85
N LEU A 224 -18.32 1.29 -7.46
CA LEU A 224 -17.84 2.42 -8.28
C LEU A 224 -18.79 2.68 -9.44
N GLU A 225 -19.21 1.64 -10.15
CA GLU A 225 -20.15 1.73 -11.25
C GLU A 225 -21.54 2.25 -10.81
N ALA A 226 -22.05 1.72 -9.70
CA ALA A 226 -23.33 2.15 -9.14
C ALA A 226 -23.31 3.63 -8.70
N VAL A 227 -22.21 4.06 -8.08
CA VAL A 227 -22.03 5.47 -7.66
C VAL A 227 -21.84 6.37 -8.88
N ALA A 228 -21.13 5.94 -9.91
CA ALA A 228 -20.97 6.72 -11.15
C ALA A 228 -22.29 6.91 -11.88
N ALA A 229 -23.20 5.93 -11.83
CA ALA A 229 -24.53 6.02 -12.42
C ALA A 229 -25.42 7.13 -11.80
N VAL A 230 -25.08 7.62 -10.60
CA VAL A 230 -25.74 8.80 -9.98
C VAL A 230 -25.48 10.07 -10.79
N GLY A 231 -24.42 10.11 -11.60
CA GLY A 231 -24.12 11.23 -12.51
C GLY A 231 -23.40 12.42 -11.87
N LYS A 232 -22.87 12.27 -10.67
CA LYS A 232 -22.07 13.29 -9.98
C LYS A 232 -20.57 13.13 -10.30
N PRO A 233 -19.78 14.21 -10.24
CA PRO A 233 -18.35 14.11 -10.45
C PRO A 233 -17.65 13.32 -9.33
N ILE A 234 -16.78 12.42 -9.72
CA ILE A 234 -16.04 11.53 -8.81
C ILE A 234 -14.53 11.81 -8.91
N VAL A 235 -13.89 11.90 -7.77
CA VAL A 235 -12.46 11.74 -7.61
C VAL A 235 -12.22 10.35 -7.04
N LEU A 236 -11.53 9.50 -7.77
CA LEU A 236 -11.13 8.18 -7.30
C LEU A 236 -9.75 8.29 -6.63
N THR A 237 -9.68 8.00 -5.34
CA THR A 237 -8.42 7.83 -4.60
C THR A 237 -8.17 6.35 -4.43
N VAL A 238 -7.06 5.87 -4.97
CA VAL A 238 -6.66 4.47 -4.93
C VAL A 238 -5.64 4.27 -3.82
N LEU A 239 -5.89 3.34 -2.91
CA LEU A 239 -4.96 2.94 -1.86
C LEU A 239 -4.56 1.49 -2.11
N ALA A 240 -3.35 1.26 -2.60
CA ALA A 240 -2.84 -0.06 -2.97
C ALA A 240 -1.31 -0.03 -3.05
N GLY A 241 -0.65 -1.11 -2.69
CA GLY A 241 0.82 -1.24 -2.81
C GLY A 241 1.27 -1.69 -4.20
N SER A 242 0.35 -2.19 -5.04
CA SER A 242 0.63 -2.75 -6.37
C SER A 242 -0.32 -2.22 -7.44
N ALA A 243 -0.02 -2.54 -8.70
CA ALA A 243 -0.84 -2.16 -9.84
C ALA A 243 -2.26 -2.73 -9.76
N LEU A 244 -3.23 -1.91 -10.17
CA LEU A 244 -4.63 -2.28 -10.35
C LEU A 244 -5.08 -1.95 -11.78
N ASP A 245 -6.03 -2.72 -12.30
CA ASP A 245 -6.75 -2.38 -13.52
C ASP A 245 -7.71 -1.22 -13.23
N LEU A 246 -7.39 -0.05 -13.74
CA LEU A 246 -8.17 1.17 -13.63
C LEU A 246 -8.74 1.62 -14.98
N SER A 247 -8.70 0.76 -16.01
CA SER A 247 -9.10 1.09 -17.37
C SER A 247 -10.54 1.62 -17.45
N TRP A 248 -11.49 0.95 -16.79
CA TRP A 248 -12.86 1.41 -16.72
C TRP A 248 -12.97 2.82 -16.12
N ALA A 249 -12.28 3.08 -15.01
CA ALA A 249 -12.29 4.39 -14.36
C ALA A 249 -11.62 5.47 -15.22
N GLN A 250 -10.55 5.08 -15.93
CA GLN A 250 -9.83 5.98 -16.83
C GLN A 250 -10.71 6.50 -17.97
N GLU A 251 -11.58 5.66 -18.51
CA GLU A 251 -12.45 6.00 -19.64
C GLU A 251 -13.79 6.61 -19.21
N HIS A 252 -14.25 6.35 -17.98
CA HIS A 252 -15.58 6.76 -17.56
C HIS A 252 -15.69 8.28 -17.29
N ALA A 253 -16.67 8.92 -17.90
CA ALA A 253 -16.83 10.39 -17.90
C ALA A 253 -17.09 11.00 -16.51
N GLN A 254 -17.71 10.26 -15.59
CA GLN A 254 -17.96 10.75 -14.23
C GLN A 254 -16.74 10.69 -13.33
N ILE A 255 -15.74 9.86 -13.66
CA ILE A 255 -14.46 9.82 -12.95
C ILE A 255 -13.60 10.97 -13.48
N ARG A 256 -13.66 12.09 -12.79
CA ARG A 256 -13.04 13.35 -13.23
C ARG A 256 -11.56 13.43 -12.88
N ALA A 257 -11.13 12.71 -11.84
CA ALA A 257 -9.75 12.59 -11.45
C ALA A 257 -9.47 11.23 -10.82
N ILE A 258 -8.24 10.73 -10.98
CA ILE A 258 -7.73 9.51 -10.34
C ILE A 258 -6.42 9.86 -9.67
N LEU A 259 -6.35 9.67 -8.37
CA LEU A 259 -5.17 9.88 -7.54
C LEU A 259 -4.75 8.55 -6.95
N ASP A 260 -3.61 8.03 -7.36
CA ASP A 260 -2.99 6.88 -6.75
C ASP A 260 -2.16 7.31 -5.53
N CYS A 261 -2.57 6.84 -4.37
CA CYS A 261 -2.04 7.28 -3.08
C CYS A 261 -1.10 6.25 -2.46
N TRP A 262 -0.97 5.06 -3.04
CA TRP A 262 -0.25 3.92 -2.46
C TRP A 262 -0.75 3.59 -1.05
N TYR A 263 0.13 3.18 -0.14
CA TYR A 263 -0.09 3.16 1.31
C TYR A 263 0.56 4.43 1.89
N PRO A 264 -0.23 5.50 2.09
CA PRO A 264 0.33 6.85 2.24
C PRO A 264 0.91 7.15 3.64
N GLY A 265 0.97 6.14 4.52
CA GLY A 265 1.46 6.30 5.89
C GLY A 265 0.42 6.86 6.86
N ALA A 266 0.77 6.89 8.13
CA ALA A 266 -0.16 7.23 9.22
C ALA A 266 -0.86 8.59 9.07
N ARG A 267 -0.26 9.55 8.36
CA ARG A 267 -0.83 10.88 8.09
C ARG A 267 -1.39 11.01 6.66
N GLY A 268 -1.58 9.88 5.98
CA GLY A 268 -1.97 9.84 4.57
C GLY A 268 -3.26 10.57 4.24
N GLY A 269 -4.27 10.48 5.10
CA GLY A 269 -5.53 11.21 4.88
C GLY A 269 -5.35 12.72 4.84
N LYS A 270 -4.42 13.27 5.63
CA LYS A 270 -4.07 14.70 5.54
C LYS A 270 -3.43 15.01 4.17
N ALA A 271 -2.48 14.20 3.71
CA ALA A 271 -1.85 14.39 2.41
C ALA A 271 -2.87 14.29 1.26
N ILE A 272 -3.81 13.33 1.33
CA ILE A 272 -4.89 13.18 0.36
C ILE A 272 -5.77 14.45 0.33
N ALA A 273 -6.22 14.94 1.48
CA ALA A 273 -7.02 16.16 1.53
C ALA A 273 -6.26 17.36 0.93
N GLU A 274 -5.01 17.55 1.31
CA GLU A 274 -4.16 18.61 0.79
C GLU A 274 -3.96 18.51 -0.74
N ALA A 275 -3.87 17.30 -1.31
CA ALA A 275 -3.82 17.08 -2.75
C ALA A 275 -5.15 17.46 -3.43
N LEU A 276 -6.28 17.04 -2.86
CA LEU A 276 -7.62 17.33 -3.39
C LEU A 276 -7.89 18.84 -3.49
N PHE A 277 -7.42 19.61 -2.53
CA PHE A 277 -7.65 21.07 -2.46
C PHE A 277 -6.48 21.91 -2.97
N GLY A 278 -5.40 21.29 -3.47
CA GLY A 278 -4.35 21.97 -4.20
C GLY A 278 -3.26 22.64 -3.35
N GLU A 279 -3.06 22.21 -2.11
CA GLU A 279 -1.94 22.69 -1.27
C GLU A 279 -0.57 22.28 -1.85
N PHE A 280 -0.56 21.26 -2.71
CA PHE A 280 0.60 20.88 -3.50
C PHE A 280 0.14 20.22 -4.81
N SER A 281 1.05 20.11 -5.77
CA SER A 281 0.82 19.34 -7.00
C SER A 281 1.40 17.94 -6.85
N PRO A 282 0.59 16.87 -6.99
CA PRO A 282 1.10 15.50 -7.00
C PRO A 282 2.19 15.32 -8.06
N CYS A 283 3.36 14.83 -7.68
CA CYS A 283 4.52 14.72 -8.56
C CYS A 283 5.13 13.31 -8.60
N GLY A 284 4.55 12.35 -7.90
CA GLY A 284 4.93 10.94 -7.95
C GLY A 284 4.86 10.40 -9.37
N LYS A 285 5.56 9.30 -9.60
CA LYS A 285 5.57 8.57 -10.86
C LYS A 285 5.35 7.09 -10.57
N LEU A 286 4.64 6.41 -11.46
CA LEU A 286 4.48 4.96 -11.36
C LEU A 286 5.84 4.26 -11.50
N PRO A 287 6.23 3.41 -10.53
CA PRO A 287 7.46 2.64 -10.62
C PRO A 287 7.29 1.39 -11.51
N VAL A 288 6.05 1.01 -11.80
CA VAL A 288 5.69 -0.17 -12.61
C VAL A 288 4.59 0.19 -13.59
N THR A 289 4.43 -0.60 -14.65
CA THR A 289 3.32 -0.45 -15.59
C THR A 289 2.02 -0.96 -14.97
N PHE A 290 0.94 -0.19 -15.08
CA PHE A 290 -0.41 -0.64 -14.77
C PHE A 290 -1.03 -1.21 -16.04
N TYR A 291 -1.37 -2.49 -16.01
CA TYR A 291 -1.96 -3.22 -17.15
C TYR A 291 -3.49 -3.25 -17.03
N GLU A 292 -4.16 -3.34 -18.17
CA GLU A 292 -5.62 -3.51 -18.25
C GLU A 292 -6.10 -4.89 -17.79
N GLY A 293 -5.20 -5.89 -17.80
CA GLY A 293 -5.51 -7.24 -17.37
C GLY A 293 -4.28 -8.13 -17.31
N THR A 294 -4.42 -9.28 -16.65
CA THR A 294 -3.33 -10.25 -16.51
C THR A 294 -2.94 -10.92 -17.83
N GLU A 295 -3.84 -10.94 -18.81
CA GLU A 295 -3.60 -11.43 -20.17
C GLU A 295 -2.55 -10.63 -20.95
N PHE A 296 -2.30 -9.41 -20.55
CA PHE A 296 -1.25 -8.55 -21.14
C PHE A 296 0.11 -8.69 -20.45
N LEU A 297 0.18 -9.48 -19.36
CA LEU A 297 1.45 -9.74 -18.70
C LEU A 297 2.28 -10.74 -19.52
N PRO A 298 3.62 -10.57 -19.59
CA PRO A 298 4.48 -11.58 -20.17
C PRO A 298 4.46 -12.87 -19.37
N ASP A 299 4.83 -13.99 -20.00
CA ASP A 299 4.96 -15.27 -19.29
C ASP A 299 5.85 -15.11 -18.05
N PHE A 300 5.44 -15.69 -16.93
CA PHE A 300 6.14 -15.58 -15.65
C PHE A 300 7.58 -16.13 -15.73
N THR A 301 7.83 -17.11 -16.58
CA THR A 301 9.15 -17.73 -16.77
C THR A 301 10.04 -16.97 -17.78
N ASP A 302 9.49 -15.97 -18.47
CA ASP A 302 10.27 -15.11 -19.35
C ASP A 302 10.96 -14.00 -18.56
N TYR A 303 12.24 -14.13 -18.31
CA TYR A 303 13.07 -13.14 -17.62
C TYR A 303 13.78 -12.16 -18.58
N SER A 304 13.48 -12.20 -19.87
CA SER A 304 13.94 -11.16 -20.78
C SER A 304 13.25 -9.83 -20.44
N MET A 305 13.94 -8.72 -20.62
CA MET A 305 13.35 -7.39 -20.43
C MET A 305 12.82 -6.79 -21.72
N ALA A 306 12.82 -7.57 -22.82
CA ALA A 306 12.31 -7.12 -24.10
C ALA A 306 10.79 -6.92 -24.05
N GLY A 307 10.31 -5.75 -24.46
CA GLY A 307 8.88 -5.41 -24.46
C GLY A 307 8.26 -5.24 -23.08
N ARG A 308 9.07 -5.11 -22.02
CA ARG A 308 8.56 -4.90 -20.65
C ARG A 308 8.71 -3.47 -20.23
N THR A 309 7.79 -3.03 -19.36
CA THR A 309 7.72 -1.74 -18.71
C THR A 309 7.45 -0.57 -19.68
N TYR A 310 7.16 0.61 -19.12
CA TYR A 310 6.91 1.86 -19.85
C TYR A 310 7.99 2.27 -20.85
N ARG A 311 9.16 1.61 -20.82
CA ARG A 311 10.24 1.88 -21.77
C ARG A 311 9.99 1.28 -23.16
N TYR A 312 9.03 0.36 -23.28
CA TYR A 312 8.78 -0.42 -24.49
C TYR A 312 7.33 -0.40 -24.96
N THR A 313 6.43 0.19 -24.17
CA THR A 313 4.99 0.33 -24.49
C THR A 313 4.63 1.75 -24.82
#